data_adf768ad77e18a3cd40d120e86022c98
#
_entry.id   adf768ad77e18a3cd40d120e86022c98
#
_cell.length_a   1.000
_cell.length_b   1.000
_cell.length_c   1.000
_cell.angle_alpha   90.00
_cell.angle_beta   90.00
_cell.angle_gamma   90.00
#
_symmetry.space_group_name_H-M   'P 1'
#
loop_
_entity.id
_entity.type
_entity.pdbx_description
1 polymer ?
#
loop_
_entity_poly.entity_id
_entity_poly.type
_entity_poly.pdbx_seq_one_letter_code
_entity_poly.pdbx_strand_id
1 'polypeptide(L)'
;MPDIKHFDPDMTLDQVVRLFWQRGTEVTGIADVVQATGLSRSSLYATFGGKAQLQAAALGRYLERQSRPVFDALAADDRGVPAIAAFFERLVAARCSGEHARWGCLVTNTHATASGGLPEIREILDRHHDALRAAMRAALEVARTKGQLRDGVDVGAAAEALTLQAYAVNLRSRAGAEAGVLLAGVHAVLDGFTTTKER
;
A
#
# COMPACT_ATOMS: atom_id res chain seq x y z
N MET A 1 18.63 21.37 -33.68
CA MET A 1 18.16 21.49 -32.29
C MET A 1 17.33 20.26 -32.00
N PRO A 2 17.59 19.47 -30.94
CA PRO A 2 16.71 18.37 -30.60
C PRO A 2 15.36 18.95 -30.14
N ASP A 3 14.30 18.46 -30.74
CA ASP A 3 12.91 18.79 -30.43
C ASP A 3 12.64 18.34 -29.00
N ILE A 4 12.57 19.28 -28.05
CA ILE A 4 12.22 19.02 -26.66
C ILE A 4 10.72 18.78 -26.67
N LYS A 5 10.29 17.54 -26.91
CA LYS A 5 8.91 17.15 -26.65
C LYS A 5 8.64 17.39 -25.16
N HIS A 6 7.90 18.45 -24.89
CA HIS A 6 7.37 18.75 -23.56
C HIS A 6 6.27 17.73 -23.23
N PHE A 7 6.63 16.62 -22.64
CA PHE A 7 5.68 15.77 -21.93
C PHE A 7 5.77 16.10 -20.44
N ASP A 8 4.67 15.93 -19.75
CA ASP A 8 4.60 16.07 -18.31
C ASP A 8 5.13 14.78 -17.64
N PRO A 9 6.31 14.81 -16.96
CA PRO A 9 6.86 13.64 -16.29
C PRO A 9 5.94 13.10 -15.18
N ASP A 10 5.18 13.97 -14.53
CA ASP A 10 4.27 13.60 -13.45
C ASP A 10 3.07 12.81 -14.00
N MET A 11 2.45 13.26 -15.07
CA MET A 11 1.38 12.53 -15.74
C MET A 11 1.86 11.19 -16.29
N THR A 12 3.06 11.18 -16.88
CA THR A 12 3.69 9.95 -17.37
C THR A 12 3.90 8.96 -16.23
N LEU A 13 4.42 9.42 -15.09
CA LEU A 13 4.68 8.58 -13.93
C LEU A 13 3.36 8.01 -13.35
N ASP A 14 2.27 8.79 -13.34
CA ASP A 14 0.95 8.29 -12.94
C ASP A 14 0.44 7.16 -13.86
N GLN A 15 0.68 7.25 -15.17
CA GLN A 15 0.36 6.16 -16.10
C GLN A 15 1.21 4.90 -15.83
N VAL A 16 2.49 5.08 -15.54
CA VAL A 16 3.40 3.97 -15.18
C VAL A 16 2.97 3.30 -13.87
N VAL A 17 2.64 4.10 -12.85
CA VAL A 17 2.10 3.59 -11.58
C VAL A 17 0.88 2.71 -11.83
N ARG A 18 -0.09 3.19 -12.61
CA ARG A 18 -1.31 2.45 -12.93
C ARG A 18 -0.99 1.14 -13.64
N LEU A 19 -0.10 1.17 -14.62
CA LEU A 19 0.31 -0.01 -15.40
C LEU A 19 0.98 -1.07 -14.51
N PHE A 20 1.96 -0.65 -13.68
CA PHE A 20 2.66 -1.54 -12.77
C PHE A 20 1.73 -2.09 -11.68
N TRP A 21 0.80 -1.28 -11.17
CA TRP A 21 -0.14 -1.71 -10.15
C TRP A 21 -1.11 -2.76 -10.67
N GLN A 22 -1.66 -2.54 -11.86
CA GLN A 22 -2.60 -3.45 -12.50
C GLN A 22 -1.95 -4.78 -12.88
N ARG A 23 -0.84 -4.72 -13.64
CA ARG A 23 -0.22 -5.90 -14.26
C ARG A 23 0.86 -6.54 -13.39
N GLY A 24 1.55 -5.75 -12.59
CA GLY A 24 2.77 -6.15 -11.88
C GLY A 24 4.03 -5.71 -12.63
N THR A 25 5.09 -5.42 -11.87
CA THR A 25 6.36 -4.89 -12.39
C THR A 25 7.19 -5.92 -13.15
N GLU A 26 7.11 -7.20 -12.77
CA GLU A 26 7.89 -8.28 -13.39
C GLU A 26 7.44 -8.57 -14.84
N VAL A 27 6.12 -8.65 -15.03
CA VAL A 27 5.54 -8.97 -16.34
C VAL A 27 5.42 -7.77 -17.26
N THR A 28 5.61 -6.54 -16.74
CA THR A 28 5.52 -5.31 -17.52
C THR A 28 6.91 -4.94 -18.07
N GLY A 29 7.06 -5.06 -19.39
CA GLY A 29 8.27 -4.66 -20.09
C GLY A 29 8.31 -3.16 -20.40
N ILE A 30 9.50 -2.66 -20.78
CA ILE A 30 9.62 -1.26 -21.22
C ILE A 30 8.79 -0.97 -22.50
N ALA A 31 8.54 -1.99 -23.32
CA ALA A 31 7.67 -1.86 -24.49
C ALA A 31 6.22 -1.55 -24.10
N ASP A 32 5.72 -2.17 -23.04
CA ASP A 32 4.39 -1.89 -22.49
C ASP A 32 4.29 -0.45 -21.98
N VAL A 33 5.36 0.03 -21.31
CA VAL A 33 5.43 1.42 -20.83
C VAL A 33 5.44 2.40 -22.01
N VAL A 34 6.24 2.13 -23.05
CA VAL A 34 6.25 2.93 -24.30
C VAL A 34 4.86 3.00 -24.90
N GLN A 35 4.18 1.87 -24.99
CA GLN A 35 2.82 1.80 -25.54
C GLN A 35 1.82 2.58 -24.68
N ALA A 36 1.89 2.44 -23.35
CA ALA A 36 0.96 3.08 -22.44
C ALA A 36 1.16 4.61 -22.35
N THR A 37 2.41 5.09 -22.46
CA THR A 37 2.75 6.51 -22.29
C THR A 37 2.86 7.26 -23.61
N GLY A 38 2.98 6.55 -24.74
CA GLY A 38 3.26 7.14 -26.05
C GLY A 38 4.67 7.72 -26.21
N LEU A 39 5.55 7.54 -25.21
CA LEU A 39 6.91 8.06 -25.22
C LEU A 39 7.88 7.06 -25.85
N SER A 40 8.94 7.57 -26.48
CA SER A 40 10.02 6.72 -26.95
C SER A 40 10.82 6.13 -25.76
N ARG A 41 11.43 4.96 -26.00
CA ARG A 41 12.32 4.33 -24.99
C ARG A 41 13.45 5.27 -24.56
N SER A 42 14.03 6.02 -25.50
CA SER A 42 15.07 6.99 -25.22
C SER A 42 14.59 8.13 -24.32
N SER A 43 13.39 8.65 -24.57
CA SER A 43 12.80 9.71 -23.72
C SER A 43 12.52 9.21 -22.30
N LEU A 44 11.98 7.98 -22.16
CA LEU A 44 11.75 7.36 -20.85
C LEU A 44 13.07 7.19 -20.05
N TYR A 45 14.12 6.67 -20.72
CA TYR A 45 15.39 6.45 -20.04
C TYR A 45 16.14 7.76 -19.75
N ALA A 46 16.00 8.76 -20.60
CA ALA A 46 16.58 10.08 -20.33
C ALA A 46 15.93 10.77 -19.11
N THR A 47 14.64 10.51 -18.90
CA THR A 47 13.89 11.15 -17.80
C THR A 47 13.96 10.36 -16.49
N PHE A 48 13.80 9.05 -16.55
CA PHE A 48 13.62 8.20 -15.36
C PHE A 48 14.80 7.26 -15.09
N GLY A 49 15.77 7.17 -16.00
CA GLY A 49 16.83 6.16 -15.93
C GLY A 49 16.39 4.81 -16.51
N GLY A 50 16.94 3.73 -15.98
CA GLY A 50 16.58 2.38 -16.40
C GLY A 50 15.25 1.88 -15.81
N LYS A 51 14.88 0.61 -16.12
CA LYS A 51 13.64 0.00 -15.62
C LYS A 51 13.57 0.01 -14.08
N ALA A 52 14.69 -0.23 -13.38
CA ALA A 52 14.75 -0.24 -11.93
C ALA A 52 14.46 1.15 -11.34
N GLN A 53 15.06 2.20 -11.88
CA GLN A 53 14.83 3.59 -11.46
C GLN A 53 13.39 4.03 -11.75
N LEU A 54 12.85 3.65 -12.90
CA LEU A 54 11.44 3.91 -13.23
C LEU A 54 10.49 3.20 -12.24
N GLN A 55 10.82 1.97 -11.85
CA GLN A 55 10.05 1.22 -10.85
C GLN A 55 10.14 1.90 -9.48
N ALA A 56 11.33 2.33 -9.06
CA ALA A 56 11.53 3.05 -7.80
C ALA A 56 10.73 4.37 -7.79
N ALA A 57 10.78 5.14 -8.89
CA ALA A 57 10.00 6.36 -9.04
C ALA A 57 8.48 6.09 -8.97
N ALA A 58 8.00 5.05 -9.64
CA ALA A 58 6.59 4.67 -9.59
C ALA A 58 6.13 4.23 -8.20
N LEU A 59 6.96 3.47 -7.47
CA LEU A 59 6.70 3.12 -6.07
C LEU A 59 6.65 4.36 -5.18
N GLY A 60 7.63 5.26 -5.29
CA GLY A 60 7.66 6.52 -4.55
C GLY A 60 6.38 7.34 -4.79
N ARG A 61 5.98 7.50 -6.05
CA ARG A 61 4.73 8.19 -6.43
C ARG A 61 3.48 7.52 -5.85
N TYR A 62 3.43 6.18 -5.88
CA TYR A 62 2.33 5.42 -5.27
C TYR A 62 2.27 5.65 -3.76
N LEU A 63 3.40 5.66 -3.07
CA LEU A 63 3.47 5.94 -1.64
C LEU A 63 2.91 7.33 -1.32
N GLU A 64 3.36 8.33 -2.03
CA GLU A 64 2.93 9.72 -1.79
C GLU A 64 1.44 9.93 -2.01
N ARG A 65 0.89 9.35 -3.08
CA ARG A 65 -0.49 9.62 -3.48
C ARG A 65 -1.52 8.67 -2.92
N GLN A 66 -1.14 7.40 -2.68
CA GLN A 66 -2.08 6.37 -2.27
C GLN A 66 -1.91 5.92 -0.81
N SER A 67 -0.66 5.80 -0.33
CA SER A 67 -0.42 5.24 1.00
C SER A 67 -0.36 6.31 2.08
N ARG A 68 0.47 7.34 1.89
CA ARG A 68 0.74 8.37 2.89
C ARG A 68 -0.51 9.07 3.41
N PRO A 69 -1.45 9.56 2.55
CA PRO A 69 -2.65 10.24 3.07
C PRO A 69 -3.52 9.33 3.94
N VAL A 70 -3.56 8.03 3.64
CA VAL A 70 -4.33 7.04 4.39
C VAL A 70 -3.67 6.76 5.75
N PHE A 71 -2.33 6.66 5.79
CA PHE A 71 -1.58 6.42 7.02
C PHE A 71 -1.61 7.65 7.94
N ASP A 72 -1.44 8.85 7.37
CA ASP A 72 -1.52 10.10 8.11
C ASP A 72 -2.92 10.29 8.73
N ALA A 73 -3.97 9.96 7.98
CA ALA A 73 -5.34 10.00 8.48
C ALA A 73 -5.59 9.00 9.61
N LEU A 74 -5.03 7.77 9.52
CA LEU A 74 -5.12 6.78 10.61
C LEU A 74 -4.36 7.25 11.86
N ALA A 75 -3.16 7.78 11.68
CA ALA A 75 -2.33 8.24 12.79
C ALA A 75 -2.92 9.45 13.54
N ALA A 76 -3.68 10.29 12.83
CA ALA A 76 -4.34 11.48 13.39
C ALA A 76 -5.73 11.18 13.98
N ASP A 77 -6.28 9.98 13.78
CA ASP A 77 -7.63 9.63 14.23
C ASP A 77 -7.64 9.28 15.72
N ASP A 78 -8.40 10.03 16.49
CA ASP A 78 -8.46 9.92 17.95
C ASP A 78 -9.42 8.83 18.48
N ARG A 79 -10.03 8.03 17.61
CA ARG A 79 -11.03 7.03 18.01
C ARG A 79 -10.41 5.71 18.54
N GLY A 80 -9.15 5.43 18.22
CA GLY A 80 -8.48 4.19 18.63
C GLY A 80 -8.94 2.98 17.81
N VAL A 81 -9.44 1.90 18.46
CA VAL A 81 -9.91 0.68 17.76
C VAL A 81 -10.91 0.96 16.63
N PRO A 82 -11.92 1.83 16.79
CA PRO A 82 -12.80 2.21 15.68
C PRO A 82 -12.10 2.84 14.48
N ALA A 83 -10.99 3.55 14.69
CA ALA A 83 -10.19 4.09 13.59
C ALA A 83 -9.50 2.98 12.79
N ILE A 84 -8.94 1.99 13.49
CA ILE A 84 -8.30 0.83 12.88
C ILE A 84 -9.33 -0.01 12.11
N ALA A 85 -10.50 -0.26 12.68
CA ALA A 85 -11.59 -0.97 12.01
C ALA A 85 -12.00 -0.25 10.72
N ALA A 86 -12.24 1.07 10.78
CA ALA A 86 -12.58 1.88 9.62
C ALA A 86 -11.47 1.94 8.55
N PHE A 87 -10.20 1.88 8.95
CA PHE A 87 -9.09 1.73 8.01
C PHE A 87 -9.20 0.43 7.21
N PHE A 88 -9.43 -0.70 7.89
CA PHE A 88 -9.56 -1.99 7.21
C PHE A 88 -10.83 -2.10 6.37
N GLU A 89 -11.96 -1.57 6.82
CA GLU A 89 -13.20 -1.50 6.04
C GLU A 89 -12.98 -0.77 4.72
N ARG A 90 -12.35 0.42 4.78
CA ARG A 90 -11.99 1.19 3.58
C ARG A 90 -10.98 0.46 2.71
N LEU A 91 -9.97 -0.19 3.31
CA LEU A 91 -8.99 -0.98 2.56
C LEU A 91 -9.68 -2.11 1.80
N VAL A 92 -10.52 -2.91 2.47
CA VAL A 92 -11.24 -4.02 1.84
C VAL A 92 -12.18 -3.52 0.74
N ALA A 93 -12.94 -2.46 1.01
CA ALA A 93 -13.82 -1.86 0.01
C ALA A 93 -13.04 -1.43 -1.24
N ALA A 94 -11.92 -0.72 -1.08
CA ALA A 94 -11.08 -0.25 -2.19
C ALA A 94 -10.40 -1.40 -2.97
N ARG A 95 -10.19 -2.57 -2.34
CA ARG A 95 -9.55 -3.72 -2.97
C ARG A 95 -10.52 -4.72 -3.59
N CYS A 96 -11.78 -4.72 -3.13
CA CYS A 96 -12.80 -5.67 -3.61
C CYS A 96 -13.81 -5.03 -4.57
N SER A 97 -13.86 -3.70 -4.69
CA SER A 97 -14.82 -3.00 -5.54
C SER A 97 -14.19 -1.83 -6.29
N GLY A 98 -14.90 -1.33 -7.30
CA GLY A 98 -14.48 -0.19 -8.10
C GLY A 98 -13.39 -0.51 -9.13
N GLU A 99 -12.81 0.54 -9.70
CA GLU A 99 -11.86 0.47 -10.82
C GLU A 99 -10.59 -0.32 -10.51
N HIS A 100 -10.11 -0.23 -9.27
CA HIS A 100 -8.88 -0.89 -8.82
C HIS A 100 -9.14 -2.22 -8.09
N ALA A 101 -10.35 -2.79 -8.24
CA ALA A 101 -10.69 -4.07 -7.66
C ALA A 101 -9.69 -5.16 -8.10
N ARG A 102 -9.24 -5.98 -7.15
CA ARG A 102 -8.27 -7.06 -7.36
C ARG A 102 -6.87 -6.64 -7.82
N TRP A 103 -6.52 -5.35 -7.76
CA TRP A 103 -5.15 -4.93 -8.06
C TRP A 103 -4.21 -5.12 -6.86
N GLY A 104 -4.75 -5.28 -5.66
CA GLY A 104 -3.99 -5.35 -4.42
C GLY A 104 -3.32 -4.01 -4.10
N CYS A 105 -2.14 -4.04 -3.50
CA CYS A 105 -1.30 -2.87 -3.25
C CYS A 105 -0.01 -3.01 -4.08
N LEU A 106 0.41 -1.96 -4.78
CA LEU A 106 1.63 -2.00 -5.59
C LEU A 106 2.85 -2.41 -4.75
N VAL A 107 2.96 -1.89 -3.52
CA VAL A 107 4.04 -2.24 -2.58
C VAL A 107 3.99 -3.71 -2.20
N THR A 108 2.82 -4.21 -1.73
CA THR A 108 2.65 -5.62 -1.36
C THR A 108 2.94 -6.55 -2.54
N ASN A 109 2.50 -6.16 -3.74
CA ASN A 109 2.76 -6.92 -4.96
C ASN A 109 4.27 -6.98 -5.27
N THR A 110 5.01 -5.88 -5.04
CA THR A 110 6.45 -5.80 -5.30
C THR A 110 7.27 -6.62 -4.29
N HIS A 111 6.84 -6.71 -3.03
CA HIS A 111 7.51 -7.57 -2.04
C HIS A 111 7.64 -9.03 -2.50
N ALA A 112 6.65 -9.52 -3.23
CA ALA A 112 6.60 -10.91 -3.70
C ALA A 112 7.35 -11.14 -5.01
N THR A 113 8.12 -10.15 -5.52
CA THR A 113 8.80 -10.23 -6.81
C THR A 113 10.32 -10.18 -6.65
N ALA A 114 11.06 -10.62 -7.68
CA ALA A 114 12.52 -10.56 -7.71
C ALA A 114 13.06 -9.12 -7.58
N SER A 115 12.35 -8.14 -8.14
CA SER A 115 12.70 -6.73 -8.04
C SER A 115 12.64 -6.18 -6.61
N GLY A 116 11.83 -6.76 -5.73
CA GLY A 116 11.81 -6.44 -4.30
C GLY A 116 13.14 -6.68 -3.59
N GLY A 117 14.02 -7.50 -4.18
CA GLY A 117 15.38 -7.74 -3.68
C GLY A 117 16.41 -6.65 -4.02
N LEU A 118 16.10 -5.76 -4.97
CA LEU A 118 17.00 -4.64 -5.33
C LEU A 118 17.10 -3.64 -4.16
N PRO A 119 18.33 -3.17 -3.79
CA PRO A 119 18.51 -2.32 -2.60
C PRO A 119 17.62 -1.06 -2.61
N GLU A 120 17.56 -0.34 -3.72
CA GLU A 120 16.73 0.86 -3.86
C GLU A 120 15.23 0.58 -3.68
N ILE A 121 14.77 -0.53 -4.21
CA ILE A 121 13.36 -0.97 -4.08
C ILE A 121 13.09 -1.39 -2.65
N ARG A 122 13.98 -2.18 -2.04
CA ARG A 122 13.84 -2.64 -0.66
C ARG A 122 13.70 -1.49 0.31
N GLU A 123 14.53 -0.47 0.18
CA GLU A 123 14.44 0.72 1.04
C GLU A 123 13.07 1.42 0.97
N ILE A 124 12.47 1.48 -0.23
CA ILE A 124 11.12 2.03 -0.41
C ILE A 124 10.07 1.14 0.26
N LEU A 125 10.20 -0.18 0.11
CA LEU A 125 9.29 -1.14 0.73
C LEU A 125 9.36 -1.10 2.25
N ASP A 126 10.58 -1.03 2.82
CA ASP A 126 10.82 -0.96 4.26
C ASP A 126 10.24 0.36 4.84
N ARG A 127 10.45 1.48 4.17
CA ARG A 127 9.85 2.77 4.58
C ARG A 127 8.32 2.72 4.59
N HIS A 128 7.70 2.06 3.60
CA HIS A 128 6.25 1.89 3.59
C HIS A 128 5.78 1.03 4.76
N HIS A 129 6.46 -0.08 5.03
CA HIS A 129 6.17 -0.95 6.17
C HIS A 129 6.24 -0.17 7.48
N ASP A 130 7.34 0.54 7.70
CA ASP A 130 7.56 1.32 8.92
C ASP A 130 6.52 2.44 9.09
N ALA A 131 6.13 3.11 8.00
CA ALA A 131 5.10 4.15 8.05
C ALA A 131 3.72 3.59 8.43
N LEU A 132 3.32 2.45 7.85
CA LEU A 132 2.06 1.80 8.20
C LEU A 132 2.07 1.30 9.66
N ARG A 133 3.17 0.66 10.07
CA ARG A 133 3.36 0.20 11.45
C ARG A 133 3.30 1.35 12.45
N ALA A 134 3.92 2.48 12.13
CA ALA A 134 3.87 3.68 12.97
C ALA A 134 2.43 4.24 13.09
N ALA A 135 1.66 4.26 11.99
CA ALA A 135 0.26 4.69 12.01
C ALA A 135 -0.62 3.75 12.83
N MET A 136 -0.45 2.42 12.69
CA MET A 136 -1.14 1.43 13.52
C MET A 136 -0.80 1.59 15.00
N ARG A 137 0.48 1.80 15.30
CA ARG A 137 0.94 2.04 16.67
C ARG A 137 0.30 3.30 17.27
N ALA A 138 0.26 4.40 16.54
CA ALA A 138 -0.37 5.64 16.99
C ALA A 138 -1.85 5.40 17.36
N ALA A 139 -2.62 4.74 16.49
CA ALA A 139 -4.02 4.42 16.75
C ALA A 139 -4.20 3.46 17.94
N LEU A 140 -3.30 2.48 18.12
CA LEU A 140 -3.31 1.57 19.28
C LEU A 140 -2.96 2.28 20.59
N GLU A 141 -2.06 3.28 20.59
CA GLU A 141 -1.78 4.10 21.78
C GLU A 141 -3.01 4.90 22.21
N VAL A 142 -3.75 5.45 21.25
CA VAL A 142 -5.06 6.07 21.53
C VAL A 142 -6.03 5.04 22.12
N ALA A 143 -6.11 3.85 21.54
CA ALA A 143 -6.96 2.77 22.03
C ALA A 143 -6.61 2.36 23.48
N ARG A 144 -5.31 2.26 23.79
CA ARG A 144 -4.80 1.98 25.15
C ARG A 144 -5.25 3.06 26.14
N THR A 145 -5.04 4.32 25.79
CA THR A 145 -5.45 5.47 26.65
C THR A 145 -6.95 5.48 26.93
N LYS A 146 -7.76 5.00 25.98
CA LYS A 146 -9.22 4.89 26.10
C LYS A 146 -9.71 3.58 26.74
N GLY A 147 -8.81 2.71 27.22
CA GLY A 147 -9.19 1.44 27.84
C GLY A 147 -9.86 0.45 26.87
N GLN A 148 -9.59 0.56 25.58
CA GLN A 148 -10.17 -0.30 24.55
C GLN A 148 -9.38 -1.59 24.31
N LEU A 149 -8.14 -1.66 24.83
CA LEU A 149 -7.28 -2.84 24.73
C LEU A 149 -7.36 -3.68 25.99
N ARG A 150 -7.18 -4.99 25.83
CA ARG A 150 -7.02 -5.91 26.98
C ARG A 150 -5.74 -5.58 27.76
N ASP A 151 -5.73 -5.92 29.03
CA ASP A 151 -4.54 -5.80 29.85
C ASP A 151 -3.40 -6.65 29.27
N GLY A 152 -2.18 -6.10 29.35
CA GLY A 152 -0.97 -6.78 28.90
C GLY A 152 -0.74 -6.82 27.38
N VAL A 153 -1.57 -6.18 26.55
CA VAL A 153 -1.34 -6.09 25.11
C VAL A 153 -0.06 -5.29 24.84
N ASP A 154 0.91 -5.93 24.18
CA ASP A 154 2.07 -5.24 23.61
C ASP A 154 1.65 -4.48 22.36
N VAL A 155 1.60 -3.15 22.45
CA VAL A 155 1.20 -2.26 21.36
C VAL A 155 2.14 -2.37 20.15
N GLY A 156 3.43 -2.63 20.38
CA GLY A 156 4.40 -2.81 19.29
C GLY A 156 4.13 -4.07 18.48
N ALA A 157 3.94 -5.19 19.15
CA ALA A 157 3.60 -6.48 18.54
C ALA A 157 2.21 -6.43 17.87
N ALA A 158 1.22 -5.78 18.48
CA ALA A 158 -0.11 -5.60 17.90
C ALA A 158 -0.06 -4.74 16.64
N ALA A 159 0.74 -3.65 16.63
CA ALA A 159 0.92 -2.82 15.44
C ALA A 159 1.56 -3.59 14.28
N GLU A 160 2.56 -4.44 14.57
CA GLU A 160 3.17 -5.32 13.57
C GLU A 160 2.14 -6.32 13.02
N ALA A 161 1.37 -6.99 13.88
CA ALA A 161 0.34 -7.94 13.47
C ALA A 161 -0.72 -7.29 12.55
N LEU A 162 -1.17 -6.08 12.87
CA LEU A 162 -2.12 -5.32 12.04
C LEU A 162 -1.49 -4.87 10.71
N THR A 163 -0.20 -4.53 10.70
CA THR A 163 0.53 -4.23 9.46
C THR A 163 0.59 -5.45 8.55
N LEU A 164 0.92 -6.62 9.09
CA LEU A 164 0.91 -7.89 8.35
C LEU A 164 -0.50 -8.27 7.90
N GLN A 165 -1.53 -7.99 8.71
CA GLN A 165 -2.93 -8.19 8.32
C GLN A 165 -3.31 -7.31 7.10
N ALA A 166 -2.83 -6.07 7.03
CA ALA A 166 -3.06 -5.23 5.85
C ALA A 166 -2.39 -5.81 4.59
N TYR A 167 -1.21 -6.40 4.71
CA TYR A 167 -0.57 -7.13 3.62
C TYR A 167 -1.38 -8.36 3.20
N ALA A 168 -1.89 -9.12 4.16
CA ALA A 168 -2.74 -10.28 3.89
C ALA A 168 -4.02 -9.88 3.14
N VAL A 169 -4.69 -8.78 3.54
CA VAL A 169 -5.84 -8.23 2.82
C VAL A 169 -5.49 -7.87 1.38
N ASN A 170 -4.39 -7.16 1.14
CA ASN A 170 -3.95 -6.77 -0.20
C ASN A 170 -3.63 -7.99 -1.09
N LEU A 171 -2.91 -8.97 -0.55
CA LEU A 171 -2.54 -10.18 -1.29
C LEU A 171 -3.78 -11.05 -1.61
N ARG A 172 -4.63 -11.28 -0.61
CA ARG A 172 -5.80 -12.13 -0.75
C ARG A 172 -6.87 -11.50 -1.65
N SER A 173 -7.08 -10.19 -1.58
CA SER A 173 -8.00 -9.47 -2.49
C SER A 173 -7.54 -9.60 -3.95
N ARG A 174 -6.23 -9.49 -4.22
CA ARG A 174 -5.67 -9.71 -5.56
C ARG A 174 -5.91 -11.13 -6.05
N ALA A 175 -5.86 -12.11 -5.15
CA ALA A 175 -6.17 -13.51 -5.44
C ALA A 175 -7.69 -13.81 -5.52
N GLY A 176 -8.56 -12.79 -5.41
CA GLY A 176 -10.01 -12.93 -5.59
C GLY A 176 -10.79 -13.28 -4.33
N ALA A 177 -10.21 -13.14 -3.13
CA ALA A 177 -10.95 -13.36 -1.90
C ALA A 177 -12.12 -12.37 -1.76
N GLU A 178 -13.25 -12.86 -1.26
CA GLU A 178 -14.45 -12.07 -1.04
C GLU A 178 -14.29 -11.10 0.15
N ALA A 179 -14.89 -9.92 0.04
CA ALA A 179 -14.80 -8.86 1.05
C ALA A 179 -15.21 -9.33 2.45
N GLY A 180 -16.29 -10.11 2.56
CA GLY A 180 -16.77 -10.63 3.84
C GLY A 180 -15.76 -11.55 4.54
N VAL A 181 -15.04 -12.37 3.78
CA VAL A 181 -13.97 -13.24 4.32
C VAL A 181 -12.80 -12.42 4.85
N LEU A 182 -12.40 -11.38 4.11
CA LEU A 182 -11.32 -10.49 4.52
C LEU A 182 -11.67 -9.71 5.79
N LEU A 183 -12.90 -9.16 5.87
CA LEU A 183 -13.38 -8.45 7.05
C LEU A 183 -13.50 -9.37 8.27
N ALA A 184 -14.00 -10.59 8.10
CA ALA A 184 -14.05 -11.56 9.19
C ALA A 184 -12.66 -11.85 9.78
N GLY A 185 -11.64 -12.01 8.92
CA GLY A 185 -10.25 -12.17 9.36
C GLY A 185 -9.70 -10.95 10.10
N VAL A 186 -10.03 -9.74 9.64
CA VAL A 186 -9.66 -8.48 10.31
C VAL A 186 -10.30 -8.40 11.69
N HIS A 187 -11.61 -8.67 11.80
CA HIS A 187 -12.32 -8.62 13.07
C HIS A 187 -11.74 -9.63 14.06
N ALA A 188 -11.45 -10.86 13.63
CA ALA A 188 -10.85 -11.87 14.50
C ALA A 188 -9.48 -11.41 15.07
N VAL A 189 -8.67 -10.71 14.28
CA VAL A 189 -7.40 -10.13 14.75
C VAL A 189 -7.65 -9.00 15.75
N LEU A 190 -8.59 -8.09 15.46
CA LEU A 190 -8.92 -6.98 16.36
C LEU A 190 -9.51 -7.48 17.68
N ASP A 191 -10.41 -8.45 17.64
CA ASP A 191 -11.02 -9.07 18.83
C ASP A 191 -9.95 -9.73 19.72
N GLY A 192 -8.83 -10.15 19.14
CA GLY A 192 -7.67 -10.67 19.87
C GLY A 192 -7.01 -9.64 20.78
N PHE A 193 -7.11 -8.35 20.48
CA PHE A 193 -6.46 -7.26 21.23
C PHE A 193 -7.44 -6.45 22.08
N THR A 194 -8.74 -6.49 21.78
CA THR A 194 -9.74 -5.58 22.36
C THR A 194 -10.43 -6.16 23.57
N THR A 195 -10.83 -5.29 24.49
CA THR A 195 -11.75 -5.67 25.57
C THR A 195 -13.11 -6.02 24.96
N THR A 196 -13.64 -7.20 25.34
CA THR A 196 -15.04 -7.53 25.02
C THR A 196 -15.92 -6.55 25.79
N LYS A 197 -16.64 -5.64 25.09
CA LYS A 197 -17.72 -4.93 25.77
C LYS A 197 -18.77 -5.99 26.15
N GLU A 198 -18.94 -6.23 27.43
CA GLU A 198 -20.16 -6.88 27.91
C GLU A 198 -21.36 -6.12 27.32
N ARG A 199 -22.22 -6.82 26.62
CA ARG A 199 -23.46 -6.29 26.03
C ARG A 199 -24.48 -6.08 27.15
#